data_4bd7f33040da376922d78b7aa5ce63ba
#
_entry.id   4bd7f33040da376922d78b7aa5ce63ba
#
_cell.length_a   1.000
_cell.length_b   1.000
_cell.length_c   1.000
_cell.angle_alpha   90.00
_cell.angle_beta   90.00
_cell.angle_gamma   90.00
#
_symmetry.space_group_name_H-M   'P 1'
#
loop_
_entity.id
_entity.type
_entity.pdbx_description
1 polymer ?
#
loop_
_entity_poly.entity_id
_entity_poly.type
_entity_poly.pdbx_seq_one_letter_code
_entity_poly.pdbx_strand_id
1 'polypeptide(L)'
;MLDDQPLAYICKACGKPQEALCQPSLCPVCGAKGGARDFPSQETVTIAEQNDRHRMMWNADFTIPGRIVATAGVAALGFEFMQSLMVAVMQFSDFTADNDPYGCRDFGVVTIAHEGKPTRVYWKIDLYDNDLQFGSEAPSDLAKTTRVMTLLLPSEY
;
A
#
# COMPACT_ATOMS: atom_id res chain seq x y z
N MET A 1 -17.17 16.77 18.82
CA MET A 1 -17.05 15.57 19.67
C MET A 1 -16.19 14.59 18.91
N LEU A 2 -15.01 14.32 19.43
CA LEU A 2 -14.23 13.20 18.95
C LEU A 2 -14.97 11.94 19.39
N ASP A 3 -15.27 11.07 18.45
CA ASP A 3 -15.84 9.76 18.75
C ASP A 3 -14.77 8.97 19.53
N ASP A 4 -14.89 8.96 20.85
CA ASP A 4 -14.09 8.17 21.76
C ASP A 4 -14.51 6.69 21.70
N GLN A 5 -14.65 6.16 20.49
CA GLN A 5 -14.94 4.73 20.31
C GLN A 5 -13.62 3.97 20.14
N PRO A 6 -13.46 2.84 20.83
CA PRO A 6 -12.29 2.00 20.63
C PRO A 6 -12.26 1.45 19.20
N LEU A 7 -11.07 1.40 18.64
CA LEU A 7 -10.81 0.78 17.33
C LEU A 7 -10.34 -0.66 17.54
N ALA A 8 -10.67 -1.52 16.58
CA ALA A 8 -10.15 -2.87 16.54
C ALA A 8 -8.74 -2.85 15.93
N TYR A 9 -7.78 -3.40 16.65
CA TYR A 9 -6.40 -3.61 16.21
C TYR A 9 -6.09 -5.09 16.14
N ILE A 10 -5.25 -5.49 15.22
CA ILE A 10 -4.87 -6.89 15.02
C ILE A 10 -3.42 -7.09 15.45
N CYS A 11 -3.18 -8.03 16.36
CA CYS A 11 -1.82 -8.42 16.70
C CYS A 11 -1.23 -9.28 15.58
N LYS A 12 -0.16 -8.82 14.94
CA LYS A 12 0.49 -9.57 13.85
C LYS A 12 1.18 -10.85 14.32
N ALA A 13 1.55 -10.94 15.60
CA ALA A 13 2.21 -12.13 16.15
C ALA A 13 1.25 -13.30 16.37
N CYS A 14 0.05 -13.05 16.91
CA CYS A 14 -0.91 -14.11 17.22
C CYS A 14 -2.22 -14.04 16.42
N GLY A 15 -2.43 -12.99 15.63
CA GLY A 15 -3.63 -12.79 14.82
C GLY A 15 -4.89 -12.41 15.60
N LYS A 16 -4.80 -12.20 16.91
CA LYS A 16 -5.97 -11.88 17.75
C LYS A 16 -6.30 -10.38 17.68
N PRO A 17 -7.59 -10.05 17.56
CA PRO A 17 -8.03 -8.67 17.65
C PRO A 17 -8.01 -8.17 19.08
N GLN A 18 -7.82 -6.87 19.26
CA GLN A 18 -7.99 -6.16 20.51
C GLN A 18 -8.62 -4.81 20.28
N GLU A 19 -9.47 -4.37 21.17
CA GLU A 19 -10.06 -3.03 21.10
C GLU A 19 -9.26 -2.06 21.98
N ALA A 20 -8.94 -0.90 21.44
CA ALA A 20 -8.21 0.14 22.16
C ALA A 20 -8.58 1.54 21.65
N LEU A 21 -8.50 2.54 22.53
CA LEU A 21 -8.73 3.95 22.18
C LEU A 21 -7.52 4.57 21.47
N CYS A 22 -6.36 3.96 21.60
CA CYS A 22 -5.13 4.43 20.97
C CYS A 22 -4.28 3.26 20.49
N GLN A 23 -3.24 3.57 19.74
CA GLN A 23 -2.31 2.58 19.20
C GLN A 23 -1.75 1.67 20.30
N PRO A 24 -2.01 0.35 20.28
CA PRO A 24 -1.43 -0.58 21.25
C PRO A 24 0.08 -0.71 21.09
N SER A 25 0.77 -1.02 22.18
CA SER A 25 2.20 -1.33 22.20
C SER A 25 2.49 -2.73 22.76
N LEU A 26 1.47 -3.40 23.26
CA LEU A 26 1.55 -4.72 23.88
C LEU A 26 0.29 -5.53 23.57
N CYS A 27 0.46 -6.80 23.19
CA CYS A 27 -0.66 -7.72 23.02
C CYS A 27 -0.99 -8.39 24.38
N PRO A 28 -2.23 -8.25 24.87
CA PRO A 28 -2.62 -8.88 26.14
C PRO A 28 -2.75 -10.40 26.04
N VAL A 29 -2.79 -10.97 24.83
CA VAL A 29 -2.97 -12.42 24.61
C VAL A 29 -1.61 -13.12 24.53
N CYS A 30 -0.69 -12.66 23.70
CA CYS A 30 0.60 -13.33 23.46
C CYS A 30 1.81 -12.62 24.05
N GLY A 31 1.64 -11.40 24.58
CA GLY A 31 2.72 -10.62 25.17
C GLY A 31 3.65 -9.93 24.14
N ALA A 32 3.36 -10.02 22.86
CA ALA A 32 4.14 -9.34 21.83
C ALA A 32 4.13 -7.83 22.03
N LYS A 33 5.28 -7.19 21.79
CA LYS A 33 5.46 -5.73 21.87
C LYS A 33 5.79 -5.18 20.49
N GLY A 34 5.39 -3.94 20.24
CA GLY A 34 5.71 -3.28 18.97
C GLY A 34 4.97 -1.98 18.78
N GLY A 35 5.02 -1.49 17.55
CA GLY A 35 4.40 -0.24 17.11
C GLY A 35 3.23 -0.46 16.15
N ALA A 36 2.96 0.56 15.31
CA ALA A 36 1.82 0.55 14.39
C ALA A 36 1.82 -0.62 13.39
N ARG A 37 2.99 -1.05 12.93
CA ARG A 37 3.10 -2.22 12.03
C ARG A 37 2.74 -3.53 12.69
N ASP A 38 3.02 -3.65 13.99
CA ASP A 38 2.80 -4.88 14.77
C ASP A 38 1.36 -4.99 15.24
N PHE A 39 0.69 -3.85 15.38
CA PHE A 39 -0.71 -3.73 15.80
C PHE A 39 -1.48 -2.80 14.86
N PRO A 40 -1.61 -3.13 13.55
CA PRO A 40 -2.41 -2.32 12.64
C PRO A 40 -3.89 -2.35 13.04
N SER A 41 -4.61 -1.26 12.77
CA SER A 41 -6.07 -1.29 12.88
C SER A 41 -6.68 -2.25 11.87
N GLN A 42 -7.90 -2.72 12.14
CA GLN A 42 -8.63 -3.57 11.19
C GLN A 42 -8.80 -2.87 9.84
N GLU A 43 -9.02 -1.56 9.84
CA GLU A 43 -9.10 -0.77 8.62
C GLU A 43 -7.78 -0.79 7.84
N THR A 44 -6.65 -0.62 8.52
CA THR A 44 -5.33 -0.70 7.89
C THR A 44 -5.08 -2.07 7.25
N VAL A 45 -5.46 -3.15 7.93
CA VAL A 45 -5.35 -4.52 7.39
C VAL A 45 -6.18 -4.65 6.12
N THR A 46 -7.41 -4.16 6.13
CA THR A 46 -8.29 -4.19 4.95
C THR A 46 -7.70 -3.38 3.78
N ILE A 47 -7.20 -2.18 4.05
CA ILE A 47 -6.53 -1.34 3.04
C ILE A 47 -5.32 -2.05 2.45
N ALA A 48 -4.49 -2.66 3.29
CA ALA A 48 -3.29 -3.38 2.84
C ALA A 48 -3.64 -4.57 1.93
N GLU A 49 -4.65 -5.34 2.28
CA GLU A 49 -5.15 -6.45 1.45
C GLU A 49 -5.69 -5.96 0.10
N GLN A 50 -6.44 -4.88 0.09
CA GLN A 50 -6.96 -4.26 -1.13
C GLN A 50 -5.83 -3.69 -1.99
N ASN A 51 -4.84 -3.06 -1.39
CA ASN A 51 -3.65 -2.56 -2.08
C ASN A 51 -2.86 -3.70 -2.72
N ASP A 52 -2.64 -4.78 -1.98
CA ASP A 52 -1.97 -5.97 -2.52
C ASP A 52 -2.72 -6.54 -3.72
N ARG A 53 -4.04 -6.68 -3.64
CA ARG A 53 -4.84 -7.20 -4.75
C ARG A 53 -4.76 -6.28 -5.97
N HIS A 54 -4.88 -4.96 -5.78
CA HIS A 54 -4.75 -3.99 -6.87
C HIS A 54 -3.40 -4.11 -7.57
N ARG A 55 -2.31 -4.17 -6.78
CA ARG A 55 -0.94 -4.26 -7.28
C ARG A 55 -0.65 -5.62 -7.93
N MET A 56 -0.93 -6.71 -7.23
CA MET A 56 -0.60 -8.08 -7.67
C MET A 56 -1.41 -8.51 -8.90
N MET A 57 -2.64 -8.04 -9.02
CA MET A 57 -3.51 -8.30 -10.16
C MET A 57 -3.34 -7.28 -11.28
N TRP A 58 -2.46 -6.32 -11.12
CA TRP A 58 -2.18 -5.25 -12.08
C TRP A 58 -3.46 -4.59 -12.62
N ASN A 59 -4.33 -4.22 -11.70
CA ASN A 59 -5.65 -3.61 -11.98
C ASN A 59 -6.63 -4.53 -12.74
N ALA A 60 -6.39 -5.83 -12.79
CA ALA A 60 -7.29 -6.78 -13.44
C ALA A 60 -8.42 -7.28 -12.52
N ASP A 61 -8.36 -6.99 -11.22
CA ASP A 61 -9.44 -7.26 -10.29
C ASP A 61 -10.43 -6.09 -10.30
N PHE A 62 -11.49 -6.22 -11.07
CA PHE A 62 -12.50 -5.17 -11.24
C PHE A 62 -13.35 -4.92 -9.98
N THR A 63 -13.24 -5.75 -8.95
CA THR A 63 -13.86 -5.48 -7.65
C THR A 63 -13.10 -4.41 -6.86
N ILE A 64 -11.87 -4.10 -7.24
CA ILE A 64 -11.03 -3.05 -6.65
C ILE A 64 -10.95 -1.88 -7.65
N PRO A 65 -11.77 -0.82 -7.50
CA PRO A 65 -11.71 0.32 -8.41
C PRO A 65 -10.34 1.00 -8.36
N GLY A 66 -9.75 1.22 -9.53
CA GLY A 66 -8.44 1.84 -9.58
C GLY A 66 -7.89 1.98 -11.00
N ARG A 67 -6.70 2.55 -11.06
CA ARG A 67 -5.92 2.69 -12.28
C ARG A 67 -4.44 2.66 -11.96
N ILE A 68 -3.64 2.38 -12.98
CA ILE A 68 -2.17 2.42 -12.92
C ILE A 68 -1.71 3.47 -13.91
N VAL A 69 -0.86 4.37 -13.44
CA VAL A 69 -0.29 5.45 -14.27
C VAL A 69 1.23 5.43 -14.15
N ALA A 70 1.89 5.74 -15.25
CA ALA A 70 3.34 5.92 -15.29
C ALA A 70 3.65 7.37 -15.62
N THR A 71 4.65 7.94 -14.95
CA THR A 71 5.18 9.26 -15.31
C THR A 71 5.81 9.23 -16.69
N ALA A 72 6.00 10.42 -17.28
CA ALA A 72 6.67 10.53 -18.56
C ALA A 72 8.09 9.94 -18.55
N GLY A 73 8.82 10.10 -17.44
CA GLY A 73 10.16 9.53 -17.26
C GLY A 73 10.18 8.01 -17.30
N VAL A 74 9.23 7.36 -16.62
CA VAL A 74 9.10 5.90 -16.65
C VAL A 74 8.64 5.42 -18.03
N ALA A 75 7.64 6.06 -18.62
CA ALA A 75 7.12 5.71 -19.93
C ALA A 75 8.19 5.81 -21.03
N ALA A 76 9.11 6.75 -20.92
CA ALA A 76 10.21 6.95 -21.87
C ALA A 76 11.24 5.81 -21.88
N LEU A 77 11.26 4.94 -20.87
CA LEU A 77 12.19 3.81 -20.78
C LEU A 77 11.80 2.63 -21.69
N GLY A 78 10.61 2.67 -22.27
CA GLY A 78 10.18 1.76 -23.33
C GLY A 78 9.37 0.56 -22.85
N PHE A 79 8.90 -0.21 -23.83
CA PHE A 79 7.96 -1.31 -23.59
C PHE A 79 8.58 -2.47 -22.82
N GLU A 80 9.79 -2.89 -23.17
CA GLU A 80 10.47 -4.01 -22.50
C GLU A 80 10.77 -3.68 -21.04
N PHE A 81 11.18 -2.44 -20.77
CA PHE A 81 11.37 -1.96 -19.39
C PHE A 81 10.07 -2.01 -18.61
N MET A 82 8.98 -1.56 -19.19
CA MET A 82 7.66 -1.56 -18.56
C MET A 82 7.18 -2.99 -18.23
N GLN A 83 7.44 -3.95 -19.09
CA GLN A 83 7.11 -5.36 -18.81
C GLN A 83 7.88 -5.89 -17.60
N SER A 84 9.18 -5.63 -17.54
CA SER A 84 10.02 -6.05 -16.42
C SER A 84 9.60 -5.34 -15.13
N LEU A 85 9.28 -4.06 -15.22
CA LEU A 85 8.77 -3.26 -14.11
C LEU A 85 7.45 -3.81 -13.58
N MET A 86 6.52 -4.13 -14.46
CA MET A 86 5.23 -4.72 -14.09
C MET A 86 5.42 -5.99 -13.26
N VAL A 87 6.25 -6.91 -13.73
CA VAL A 87 6.51 -8.17 -13.02
C VAL A 87 7.14 -7.90 -11.65
N ALA A 88 8.13 -7.01 -11.58
CA ALA A 88 8.81 -6.69 -10.32
C ALA A 88 7.85 -6.06 -9.30
N VAL A 89 6.96 -5.17 -9.72
CA VAL A 89 5.97 -4.53 -8.85
C VAL A 89 4.91 -5.54 -8.39
N MET A 90 4.42 -6.39 -9.28
CA MET A 90 3.45 -7.44 -8.93
C MET A 90 4.00 -8.42 -7.91
N GLN A 91 5.29 -8.76 -8.00
CA GLN A 91 5.97 -9.72 -7.12
C GLN A 91 6.60 -9.07 -5.87
N PHE A 92 6.51 -7.76 -5.74
CA PHE A 92 7.12 -7.05 -4.61
C PHE A 92 6.58 -7.55 -3.28
N SER A 93 7.49 -7.86 -2.34
CA SER A 93 7.14 -8.35 -1.01
C SER A 93 8.06 -7.81 0.11
N ASP A 94 9.04 -6.99 -0.24
CA ASP A 94 10.03 -6.46 0.70
C ASP A 94 9.51 -5.24 1.46
N PHE A 95 8.44 -5.46 2.24
CA PHE A 95 7.86 -4.45 3.11
C PHE A 95 8.58 -4.41 4.44
N THR A 96 9.16 -3.26 4.75
CA THR A 96 9.96 -3.01 5.95
C THR A 96 9.38 -1.83 6.74
N ALA A 97 9.92 -1.57 7.94
CA ALA A 97 9.54 -0.41 8.71
C ALA A 97 9.88 0.91 8.00
N ASP A 98 10.88 0.90 7.11
CA ASP A 98 11.33 2.09 6.39
C ASP A 98 10.41 2.46 5.23
N ASN A 99 9.93 1.46 4.47
CA ASN A 99 9.07 1.71 3.31
C ASN A 99 7.58 1.54 3.59
N ASP A 100 7.23 0.87 4.69
CA ASP A 100 5.84 0.59 5.07
C ASP A 100 5.64 0.75 6.59
N PRO A 101 5.86 1.98 7.14
CA PRO A 101 5.87 2.20 8.58
C PRO A 101 4.51 1.96 9.26
N TYR A 102 3.41 2.04 8.50
CA TYR A 102 2.06 1.86 9.03
C TYR A 102 1.42 0.53 8.61
N GLY A 103 2.08 -0.26 7.76
CA GLY A 103 1.57 -1.54 7.31
C GLY A 103 0.48 -1.46 6.24
N CYS A 104 0.39 -0.34 5.51
CA CYS A 104 -0.61 -0.14 4.45
C CYS A 104 -0.25 -0.79 3.12
N ARG A 105 1.03 -1.14 2.91
CA ARG A 105 1.55 -1.73 1.66
C ARG A 105 1.25 -0.88 0.44
N ASP A 106 1.53 0.41 0.54
CA ASP A 106 1.19 1.42 -0.45
C ASP A 106 2.40 2.04 -1.15
N PHE A 107 3.60 1.57 -0.85
CA PHE A 107 4.84 2.09 -1.44
C PHE A 107 5.92 1.01 -1.51
N GLY A 108 6.74 1.06 -2.57
CA GLY A 108 7.93 0.24 -2.69
C GLY A 108 8.89 0.77 -3.74
N VAL A 109 10.09 0.24 -3.70
CA VAL A 109 11.17 0.58 -4.63
C VAL A 109 11.62 -0.70 -5.32
N VAL A 110 11.64 -0.69 -6.64
CA VAL A 110 12.18 -1.78 -7.45
C VAL A 110 13.35 -1.28 -8.29
N THR A 111 14.29 -2.18 -8.59
CA THR A 111 15.44 -1.87 -9.44
C THR A 111 15.41 -2.77 -10.66
N ILE A 112 15.36 -2.16 -11.85
CA ILE A 112 15.30 -2.83 -13.12
C ILE A 112 16.51 -2.42 -13.96
N ALA A 113 17.15 -3.39 -14.60
CA ALA A 113 18.24 -3.09 -15.54
C ALA A 113 17.68 -2.42 -16.79
N HIS A 114 18.28 -1.29 -17.17
CA HIS A 114 18.00 -0.57 -18.40
C HIS A 114 19.33 -0.21 -19.07
N GLU A 115 19.54 -0.68 -20.30
CA GLU A 115 20.79 -0.49 -21.03
C GLU A 115 22.04 -0.88 -20.20
N GLY A 116 21.93 -1.99 -19.46
CA GLY A 116 23.00 -2.51 -18.61
C GLY A 116 23.22 -1.75 -17.30
N LYS A 117 22.36 -0.77 -16.97
CA LYS A 117 22.45 0.01 -15.74
C LYS A 117 21.26 -0.26 -14.83
N PRO A 118 21.46 -0.34 -13.49
CA PRO A 118 20.35 -0.44 -12.54
C PRO A 118 19.55 0.86 -12.52
N THR A 119 18.25 0.76 -12.75
CA THR A 119 17.33 1.90 -12.73
C THR A 119 16.30 1.68 -11.64
N ARG A 120 16.23 2.61 -10.68
CA ARG A 120 15.29 2.56 -9.58
C ARG A 120 13.96 3.18 -10.02
N VAL A 121 12.87 2.50 -9.67
CA VAL A 121 11.52 2.99 -9.90
C VAL A 121 10.75 2.87 -8.59
N TYR A 122 10.04 3.94 -8.23
CA TYR A 122 9.10 3.95 -7.12
C TYR A 122 7.72 3.57 -7.63
N TRP A 123 7.00 2.78 -6.87
CA TRP A 123 5.57 2.62 -7.03
C TRP A 123 4.87 3.09 -5.76
N LYS A 124 3.77 3.78 -5.90
CA LYS A 124 2.94 4.22 -4.76
C LYS A 124 1.47 4.09 -5.10
N ILE A 125 0.67 3.77 -4.10
CA ILE A 125 -0.78 3.69 -4.23
C ILE A 125 -1.39 4.79 -3.37
N ASP A 126 -2.12 5.70 -4.01
CA ASP A 126 -2.91 6.74 -3.37
C ASP A 126 -4.38 6.35 -3.39
N LEU A 127 -5.10 6.67 -2.32
CA LEU A 127 -6.52 6.37 -2.14
C LEU A 127 -7.32 7.66 -2.30
N TYR A 128 -7.96 7.81 -3.45
CA TYR A 128 -8.75 8.99 -3.78
C TYR A 128 -10.25 8.74 -3.64
N ASP A 129 -11.01 9.83 -3.55
CA ASP A 129 -12.44 9.79 -3.81
C ASP A 129 -12.72 9.41 -5.26
N ASN A 130 -13.98 9.10 -5.59
CA ASN A 130 -14.33 8.64 -6.93
C ASN A 130 -14.19 9.71 -8.00
N ASP A 131 -14.11 10.98 -7.63
CA ASP A 131 -13.86 12.09 -8.54
C ASP A 131 -12.36 12.35 -8.76
N LEU A 132 -11.48 11.64 -8.04
CA LEU A 132 -10.02 11.76 -8.08
C LEU A 132 -9.52 13.17 -7.74
N GLN A 133 -10.24 13.89 -6.89
CA GLN A 133 -9.89 15.26 -6.49
C GLN A 133 -9.25 15.32 -5.11
N PHE A 134 -9.74 14.50 -4.18
CA PHE A 134 -9.28 14.50 -2.80
C PHE A 134 -9.00 13.08 -2.30
N GLY A 135 -8.25 12.96 -1.23
CA GLY A 135 -8.11 11.69 -0.52
C GLY A 135 -9.46 11.16 -0.09
N SER A 136 -9.65 9.83 -0.16
CA SER A 136 -10.90 9.22 0.26
C SER A 136 -11.13 9.41 1.75
N GLU A 137 -12.35 9.78 2.13
CA GLU A 137 -12.79 9.83 3.53
C GLU A 137 -13.14 8.44 4.09
N ALA A 138 -13.32 7.45 3.22
CA ALA A 138 -13.59 6.06 3.57
C ALA A 138 -12.65 5.12 2.81
N PRO A 139 -11.33 5.11 3.11
CA PRO A 139 -10.31 4.46 2.28
C PRO A 139 -10.45 2.94 2.18
N SER A 140 -11.09 2.28 3.13
CA SER A 140 -11.37 0.84 3.07
C SER A 140 -12.69 0.49 2.35
N ASP A 141 -13.52 1.48 2.05
CA ASP A 141 -14.78 1.29 1.33
C ASP A 141 -14.54 1.33 -0.18
N LEU A 142 -14.63 0.19 -0.83
CA LEU A 142 -14.41 0.04 -2.27
C LEU A 142 -15.41 0.85 -3.11
N ALA A 143 -16.61 1.11 -2.60
CA ALA A 143 -17.62 1.91 -3.30
C ALA A 143 -17.30 3.41 -3.32
N LYS A 144 -16.47 3.88 -2.37
CA LYS A 144 -16.13 5.29 -2.17
C LYS A 144 -14.68 5.63 -2.49
N THR A 145 -13.88 4.63 -2.85
CA THR A 145 -12.44 4.81 -3.02
C THR A 145 -11.98 4.29 -4.36
N THR A 146 -11.20 5.10 -5.06
CA THR A 146 -10.48 4.72 -6.28
C THR A 146 -8.99 4.76 -6.00
N ARG A 147 -8.30 3.65 -6.22
CA ARG A 147 -6.86 3.56 -6.07
C ARG A 147 -6.16 4.08 -7.32
N VAL A 148 -5.09 4.82 -7.11
CA VAL A 148 -4.19 5.20 -8.22
C VAL A 148 -2.79 4.72 -7.86
N MET A 149 -2.31 3.73 -8.58
CA MET A 149 -0.91 3.31 -8.47
C MET A 149 -0.07 4.08 -9.49
N THR A 150 0.89 4.84 -8.98
CA THR A 150 1.80 5.64 -9.81
C THR A 150 3.17 4.99 -9.84
N LEU A 151 3.72 4.84 -11.04
CA LEU A 151 5.09 4.42 -11.29
C LEU A 151 5.90 5.66 -11.64
N LEU A 152 6.95 5.95 -10.88
CA LEU A 152 7.72 7.18 -11.03
C LEU A 152 9.21 6.95 -10.75
N LEU A 153 10.05 7.78 -11.38
CA LEU A 153 11.48 7.81 -11.07
C LEU A 153 11.71 8.56 -9.75
N PRO A 154 12.81 8.27 -9.03
CA PRO A 154 13.15 9.00 -7.80
C PRO A 154 13.22 10.52 -7.97
N SER A 155 13.66 10.99 -9.14
CA SER A 155 13.72 12.43 -9.46
C SER A 155 12.36 13.10 -9.66
N GLU A 156 11.30 12.31 -9.80
CA GLU A 156 9.93 12.76 -10.05
C GLU A 156 9.05 12.70 -8.78
N TYR A 157 9.65 12.24 -7.70
CA TYR A 157 8.94 12.09 -6.42
C TYR A 157 8.70 13.43 -5.72
#